data_f786bf34d9bcb011ffe91c705f916200
#
_entry.id   f786bf34d9bcb011ffe91c705f916200
#
_cell.length_a   1.000
_cell.length_b   1.000
_cell.length_c   1.000
_cell.angle_alpha   90.00
_cell.angle_beta   90.00
_cell.angle_gamma   90.00
#
_symmetry.space_group_name_H-M   'P 1'
#
loop_
_entity.id
_entity.type
_entity.pdbx_description
1 polymer ?
#
loop_
_entity_poly.entity_id
_entity_poly.type
_entity_poly.pdbx_seq_one_letter_code
_entity_poly.pdbx_strand_id
1 'polypeptide(L)'
;MSQTNTMIPKRIAQIRFGLMDPIEIRKMSAVEVKTADTYKDDGHAYRQGLMDPHMGVIEPGLVCPTDNCKYDESPGHFGHIQLELPVMHIGFVNLIKTALKATCSKCSEILLHKESGSHPSNPELSEQDYFRTRINDIRIKHGVGSTEFSKIIKEVEKVTTHSSRGVCMHCGEAQGKIALDKPTTFKEK
;
A
#
# COMPACT_ATOMS: atom_id res chain seq x y z
N MET A 1 -25.02 26.48 22.58
CA MET A 1 -25.76 25.46 21.77
C MET A 1 -24.82 24.29 21.57
N SER A 2 -25.03 23.23 22.32
CA SER A 2 -24.21 22.01 22.29
C SER A 2 -24.55 21.24 21.01
N GLN A 3 -23.60 21.11 20.10
CA GLN A 3 -23.75 20.21 18.96
C GLN A 3 -23.64 18.76 19.49
N THR A 4 -24.77 18.12 19.66
CA THR A 4 -24.81 16.68 19.86
C THR A 4 -24.32 16.01 18.60
N ASN A 5 -23.08 15.56 18.63
CA ASN A 5 -22.47 14.75 17.58
C ASN A 5 -23.18 13.38 17.60
N THR A 6 -24.29 13.28 16.87
CA THR A 6 -25.00 12.01 16.71
C THR A 6 -24.10 11.10 15.88
N MET A 7 -23.32 10.26 16.56
CA MET A 7 -22.57 9.20 15.93
C MET A 7 -23.55 8.22 15.27
N ILE A 8 -23.71 8.33 13.97
CA ILE A 8 -24.45 7.33 13.19
C ILE A 8 -23.61 6.04 13.25
N PRO A 9 -24.14 4.95 13.83
CA PRO A 9 -23.40 3.70 13.91
C PRO A 9 -23.07 3.21 12.50
N LYS A 10 -21.79 3.13 12.17
CA LYS A 10 -21.29 2.63 10.88
C LYS A 10 -20.97 1.15 11.01
N ARG A 11 -21.45 0.35 10.07
CA ARG A 11 -21.13 -1.07 9.98
C ARG A 11 -19.94 -1.26 9.05
N ILE A 12 -18.91 -1.99 9.51
CA ILE A 12 -17.78 -2.35 8.67
C ILE A 12 -18.26 -3.35 7.62
N ALA A 13 -18.17 -2.99 6.33
CA ALA A 13 -18.53 -3.84 5.21
C ALA A 13 -17.35 -4.67 4.71
N GLN A 14 -16.14 -4.10 4.73
CA GLN A 14 -14.95 -4.76 4.19
C GLN A 14 -13.68 -4.18 4.82
N ILE A 15 -12.69 -5.04 5.06
CA ILE A 15 -11.32 -4.66 5.44
C ILE A 15 -10.41 -5.00 4.27
N ARG A 16 -9.59 -4.06 3.85
CA ARG A 16 -8.61 -4.24 2.77
C ARG A 16 -7.21 -4.00 3.32
N PHE A 17 -6.31 -4.93 3.02
CA PHE A 17 -4.89 -4.80 3.34
C PHE A 17 -4.14 -4.35 2.08
N GLY A 18 -3.26 -3.37 2.23
CA GLY A 18 -2.48 -2.83 1.11
C GLY A 18 -1.31 -1.97 1.62
N LEU A 19 -0.58 -1.42 0.68
CA LEU A 19 0.44 -0.41 0.96
C LEU A 19 -0.26 0.90 1.32
N MET A 20 0.21 1.53 2.39
CA MET A 20 -0.23 2.86 2.79
C MET A 20 0.83 3.89 2.41
N ASP A 21 0.37 5.02 1.91
CA ASP A 21 1.22 6.19 1.69
C ASP A 21 1.71 6.75 3.03
N PRO A 22 2.96 7.21 3.15
CA PRO A 22 3.46 7.92 4.34
C PRO A 22 2.57 9.08 4.80
N ILE A 23 1.91 9.77 3.87
CA ILE A 23 0.95 10.84 4.19
C ILE A 23 -0.30 10.29 4.89
N GLU A 24 -0.82 9.15 4.43
CA GLU A 24 -1.96 8.48 5.07
C GLU A 24 -1.61 7.96 6.46
N ILE A 25 -0.41 7.37 6.62
CA ILE A 25 0.09 6.91 7.93
C ILE A 25 0.15 8.08 8.92
N ARG A 26 0.69 9.23 8.52
CA ARG A 26 0.75 10.43 9.38
C ARG A 26 -0.63 10.98 9.73
N LYS A 27 -1.59 10.93 8.80
CA LYS A 27 -2.97 11.37 9.05
C LYS A 27 -3.71 10.48 10.04
N MET A 28 -3.42 9.18 10.05
CA MET A 28 -4.02 8.22 10.98
C MET A 28 -3.36 8.22 12.34
N SER A 29 -2.15 8.77 12.45
CA SER A 29 -1.35 8.72 13.65
C SER A 29 -1.76 9.77 14.66
N ALA A 30 -1.97 9.35 15.90
CA ALA A 30 -2.23 10.23 17.04
C ALA A 30 -0.94 10.87 17.58
N VAL A 31 0.22 10.20 17.43
CA VAL A 31 1.49 10.66 17.99
C VAL A 31 2.68 10.12 17.18
N GLU A 32 3.73 10.92 17.12
CA GLU A 32 5.04 10.49 16.62
C GLU A 32 5.85 9.88 17.77
N VAL A 33 6.25 8.62 17.63
CA VAL A 33 7.08 7.91 18.61
C VAL A 33 8.56 8.18 18.29
N LYS A 34 9.26 8.81 19.25
CA LYS A 34 10.68 9.23 19.10
C LYS A 34 11.65 8.45 19.99
N THR A 35 11.16 7.86 21.09
CA THR A 35 11.98 7.08 22.00
C THR A 35 11.41 5.68 22.19
N ALA A 36 12.30 4.73 22.45
CA ALA A 36 11.93 3.36 22.77
C ALA A 36 11.49 3.18 24.24
N ASP A 37 11.64 4.22 25.06
CA ASP A 37 11.29 4.17 26.46
C ASP A 37 9.77 4.01 26.65
N THR A 38 9.38 3.24 27.64
CA THR A 38 7.97 2.95 27.94
C THR A 38 7.47 3.76 29.14
N TYR A 39 8.09 3.53 30.32
CA TYR A 39 7.70 4.14 31.57
C TYR A 39 8.88 4.79 32.28
N LYS A 40 8.60 5.87 32.98
CA LYS A 40 9.54 6.55 33.88
C LYS A 40 9.62 5.81 35.21
N ASP A 41 10.60 6.18 36.03
CA ASP A 41 10.78 5.63 37.39
C ASP A 41 9.58 5.92 38.31
N ASP A 42 8.79 6.94 38.01
CA ASP A 42 7.56 7.30 38.71
C ASP A 42 6.32 6.49 38.24
N GLY A 43 6.51 5.54 37.31
CA GLY A 43 5.45 4.70 36.73
C GLY A 43 4.62 5.35 35.62
N HIS A 44 4.86 6.65 35.31
CA HIS A 44 4.15 7.32 34.22
C HIS A 44 4.78 7.01 32.86
N ALA A 45 3.93 6.85 31.84
CA ALA A 45 4.38 6.63 30.47
C ALA A 45 5.17 7.83 29.90
N TYR A 46 6.24 7.54 29.16
CA TYR A 46 6.96 8.58 28.42
C TYR A 46 6.09 9.17 27.30
N ARG A 47 6.06 10.50 27.23
CA ARG A 47 5.49 11.17 26.06
C ARG A 47 6.38 10.93 24.84
N GLN A 48 5.76 10.67 23.69
CA GLN A 48 6.44 10.26 22.46
C GLN A 48 7.26 8.95 22.61
N GLY A 49 6.94 8.15 23.63
CA GLY A 49 7.45 6.81 23.82
C GLY A 49 6.51 5.74 23.27
N LEU A 50 6.91 4.46 23.41
CA LEU A 50 6.12 3.33 22.93
C LEU A 50 4.77 3.14 23.63
N MET A 51 4.62 3.72 24.83
CA MET A 51 3.39 3.67 25.65
C MET A 51 2.73 5.02 25.80
N ASP A 52 2.92 5.93 24.86
CA ASP A 52 2.34 7.28 24.91
C ASP A 52 0.81 7.21 25.06
N PRO A 53 0.23 7.92 26.04
CA PRO A 53 -1.22 7.89 26.32
C PRO A 53 -2.10 8.31 25.14
N HIS A 54 -1.58 9.04 24.15
CA HIS A 54 -2.32 9.38 22.93
C HIS A 54 -2.62 8.16 22.04
N MET A 55 -1.89 7.06 22.19
CA MET A 55 -2.18 5.80 21.51
C MET A 55 -3.23 4.95 22.23
N GLY A 56 -3.68 5.39 23.38
CA GLY A 56 -4.61 4.69 24.26
C GLY A 56 -4.04 4.50 25.64
N VAL A 57 -4.91 4.33 26.62
CA VAL A 57 -4.55 4.12 28.04
C VAL A 57 -4.97 2.73 28.45
N ILE A 58 -4.15 2.07 29.27
CA ILE A 58 -4.39 0.72 29.77
C ILE A 58 -4.65 0.72 31.31
N GLU A 59 -4.35 1.84 31.98
CA GLU A 59 -4.48 1.93 33.43
C GLU A 59 -5.86 2.46 33.83
N PRO A 60 -6.52 1.86 34.85
CA PRO A 60 -7.76 2.37 35.39
C PRO A 60 -7.59 3.80 35.93
N GLY A 61 -8.52 4.68 35.60
CA GLY A 61 -8.51 6.07 36.04
C GLY A 61 -7.84 7.06 35.11
N LEU A 62 -7.11 6.58 34.09
CA LEU A 62 -6.59 7.43 33.03
C LEU A 62 -7.60 7.58 31.88
N VAL A 63 -7.49 8.71 31.19
CA VAL A 63 -8.31 9.05 30.02
C VAL A 63 -7.37 9.30 28.84
N CYS A 64 -7.67 8.69 27.71
CA CYS A 64 -6.93 8.87 26.47
C CYS A 64 -7.10 10.32 25.96
N PRO A 65 -6.02 11.09 25.75
CA PRO A 65 -6.14 12.48 25.29
C PRO A 65 -6.66 12.61 23.85
N THR A 66 -6.63 11.53 23.05
CA THR A 66 -7.02 11.56 21.64
C THR A 66 -8.51 11.47 21.45
N ASP A 67 -9.19 10.60 22.18
CA ASP A 67 -10.63 10.35 22.06
C ASP A 67 -11.43 10.66 23.33
N ASN A 68 -10.75 11.03 24.43
CA ASN A 68 -11.33 11.25 25.76
C ASN A 68 -12.07 10.04 26.35
N CYS A 69 -11.74 8.83 25.88
CA CYS A 69 -12.27 7.59 26.38
C CYS A 69 -11.42 6.99 27.50
N LYS A 70 -12.05 6.18 28.35
CA LYS A 70 -11.36 5.42 29.39
C LYS A 70 -10.70 4.16 28.79
N TYR A 71 -9.88 3.48 29.59
CA TYR A 71 -9.12 2.29 29.20
C TYR A 71 -9.98 1.14 28.61
N ASP A 72 -11.23 1.00 29.06
CA ASP A 72 -12.17 -0.04 28.64
C ASP A 72 -13.05 0.35 27.44
N GLU A 73 -13.08 1.64 27.11
CA GLU A 73 -13.90 2.21 26.03
C GLU A 73 -13.08 2.54 24.78
N SER A 74 -11.79 2.88 24.94
CA SER A 74 -10.93 3.30 23.84
C SER A 74 -10.48 2.08 23.01
N PRO A 75 -10.67 2.11 21.67
CA PRO A 75 -10.15 1.07 20.78
C PRO A 75 -8.63 1.14 20.59
N GLY A 76 -7.97 2.16 21.14
CA GLY A 76 -6.59 2.51 20.86
C GLY A 76 -6.40 3.29 19.55
N HIS A 77 -5.25 3.92 19.43
CA HIS A 77 -4.89 4.75 18.29
C HIS A 77 -3.51 4.39 17.77
N PHE A 78 -3.31 4.57 16.46
CA PHE A 78 -2.01 4.35 15.85
C PHE A 78 -1.06 5.51 16.15
N GLY A 79 0.20 5.17 16.46
CA GLY A 79 1.33 6.07 16.39
C GLY A 79 2.15 5.80 15.13
N HIS A 80 3.09 6.68 14.81
CA HIS A 80 4.05 6.45 13.74
C HIS A 80 5.48 6.70 14.21
N ILE A 81 6.41 6.02 13.55
CA ILE A 81 7.86 6.23 13.72
C ILE A 81 8.37 6.80 12.41
N GLN A 82 8.96 7.99 12.46
CA GLN A 82 9.64 8.57 11.31
C GLN A 82 10.99 7.88 11.13
N LEU A 83 11.13 7.10 10.05
CA LEU A 83 12.40 6.45 9.74
C LEU A 83 13.35 7.42 9.05
N GLU A 84 14.64 7.30 9.33
CA GLU A 84 15.71 8.10 8.72
C GLU A 84 15.81 7.84 7.21
N LEU A 85 15.68 6.58 6.81
CA LEU A 85 15.66 6.15 5.41
C LEU A 85 14.37 5.38 5.13
N PRO A 86 13.83 5.49 3.91
CA PRO A 86 12.65 4.73 3.53
C PRO A 86 12.94 3.24 3.53
N VAL A 87 12.04 2.46 4.14
CA VAL A 87 12.12 1.00 4.23
C VAL A 87 10.96 0.38 3.48
N MET A 88 11.26 -0.67 2.74
CA MET A 88 10.27 -1.42 1.98
C MET A 88 9.60 -2.48 2.85
N HIS A 89 8.27 -2.52 2.83
CA HIS A 89 7.53 -3.52 3.59
C HIS A 89 7.76 -4.92 3.00
N ILE A 90 8.33 -5.83 3.79
CA ILE A 90 8.77 -7.16 3.36
C ILE A 90 7.62 -8.01 2.76
N GLY A 91 6.40 -7.87 3.28
CA GLY A 91 5.23 -8.57 2.76
C GLY A 91 4.83 -8.19 1.33
N PHE A 92 5.27 -7.03 0.84
CA PHE A 92 4.96 -6.52 -0.49
C PHE A 92 6.13 -6.56 -1.48
N VAL A 93 7.27 -7.11 -1.08
CA VAL A 93 8.50 -7.17 -1.90
C VAL A 93 8.26 -7.82 -3.26
N ASN A 94 7.50 -8.92 -3.31
CA ASN A 94 7.19 -9.58 -4.57
C ASN A 94 6.29 -8.75 -5.48
N LEU A 95 5.30 -8.06 -4.91
CA LEU A 95 4.44 -7.14 -5.66
C LEU A 95 5.24 -5.97 -6.24
N ILE A 96 6.12 -5.37 -5.44
CA ILE A 96 7.00 -4.29 -5.87
C ILE A 96 7.94 -4.78 -6.99
N LYS A 97 8.51 -5.99 -6.84
CA LYS A 97 9.33 -6.61 -7.89
C LYS A 97 8.57 -6.76 -9.20
N THR A 98 7.32 -7.22 -9.14
CA THR A 98 6.46 -7.36 -10.32
C THR A 98 6.17 -6.01 -10.96
N ALA A 99 5.83 -4.99 -10.17
CA ALA A 99 5.61 -3.64 -10.65
C ALA A 99 6.85 -3.06 -11.33
N LEU A 100 8.03 -3.18 -10.70
CA LEU A 100 9.30 -2.73 -11.27
C LEU A 100 9.65 -3.43 -12.61
N LYS A 101 9.34 -4.73 -12.73
CA LYS A 101 9.54 -5.47 -13.98
C LYS A 101 8.55 -5.12 -15.08
N ALA A 102 7.37 -4.65 -14.70
CA ALA A 102 6.29 -4.33 -15.62
C ALA A 102 6.32 -2.86 -16.11
N THR A 103 7.15 -2.01 -15.49
CA THR A 103 7.24 -0.58 -15.82
C THR A 103 8.62 -0.22 -16.35
N CYS A 104 8.67 0.74 -17.26
CA CYS A 104 9.92 1.27 -17.77
C CYS A 104 10.65 2.12 -16.73
N SER A 105 11.96 1.95 -16.59
CA SER A 105 12.82 2.71 -15.66
C SER A 105 12.90 4.21 -16.00
N LYS A 106 12.74 4.60 -17.27
CA LYS A 106 12.88 5.97 -17.75
C LYS A 106 11.55 6.72 -17.84
N CYS A 107 10.55 6.17 -18.53
CA CYS A 107 9.29 6.86 -18.75
C CYS A 107 8.16 6.43 -17.79
N SER A 108 8.40 5.45 -16.93
CA SER A 108 7.43 4.90 -15.94
C SER A 108 6.14 4.33 -16.55
N GLU A 109 6.10 4.17 -17.88
CA GLU A 109 4.96 3.55 -18.55
C GLU A 109 5.01 2.03 -18.43
N ILE A 110 3.82 1.39 -18.44
CA ILE A 110 3.71 -0.07 -18.43
C ILE A 110 4.23 -0.62 -19.76
N LEU A 111 4.99 -1.71 -19.72
CA LEU A 111 5.60 -2.36 -20.88
C LEU A 111 4.57 -3.15 -21.72
N LEU A 112 3.48 -2.49 -22.11
CA LEU A 112 2.44 -2.98 -23.02
C LEU A 112 2.42 -2.13 -24.30
N HIS A 113 2.11 -2.75 -25.44
CA HIS A 113 2.00 -2.04 -26.70
C HIS A 113 0.78 -1.10 -26.70
N LYS A 114 0.98 0.14 -27.13
CA LYS A 114 -0.07 1.15 -27.34
C LYS A 114 -0.63 1.16 -28.76
N GLU A 115 0.06 0.52 -29.69
CA GLU A 115 -0.35 0.49 -31.10
C GLU A 115 -1.54 -0.45 -31.29
N SER A 116 -2.54 0.00 -32.04
CA SER A 116 -3.68 -0.84 -32.44
C SER A 116 -3.19 -2.04 -33.23
N GLY A 117 -3.82 -3.19 -33.00
CA GLY A 117 -3.42 -4.43 -33.66
C GLY A 117 -2.31 -5.23 -32.97
N SER A 118 -1.81 -4.74 -31.84
CA SER A 118 -0.71 -5.40 -31.12
C SER A 118 -1.16 -6.61 -30.27
N HIS A 119 -2.47 -6.73 -29.96
CA HIS A 119 -2.95 -7.83 -29.15
C HIS A 119 -3.32 -9.07 -30.02
N PRO A 120 -2.72 -10.25 -29.74
CA PRO A 120 -2.90 -11.43 -30.57
C PRO A 120 -4.35 -11.93 -30.72
N SER A 121 -5.17 -11.75 -29.69
CA SER A 121 -6.56 -12.22 -29.67
C SER A 121 -7.58 -11.15 -30.10
N ASN A 122 -7.15 -9.91 -30.33
CA ASN A 122 -8.02 -8.83 -30.78
C ASN A 122 -7.23 -7.81 -31.64
N PRO A 123 -7.23 -8.01 -32.98
CA PRO A 123 -6.43 -7.20 -33.87
C PRO A 123 -6.89 -5.74 -34.02
N GLU A 124 -8.01 -5.34 -33.45
CA GLU A 124 -8.51 -3.96 -33.48
C GLU A 124 -8.03 -3.14 -32.28
N LEU A 125 -7.60 -3.78 -31.21
CA LEU A 125 -7.19 -3.13 -29.97
C LEU A 125 -5.69 -3.17 -29.78
N SER A 126 -5.18 -2.16 -29.05
CA SER A 126 -3.84 -2.24 -28.47
C SER A 126 -3.82 -3.22 -27.29
N GLU A 127 -2.65 -3.76 -26.94
CA GLU A 127 -2.52 -4.57 -25.73
C GLU A 127 -2.97 -3.81 -24.49
N GLN A 128 -2.61 -2.51 -24.40
CA GLN A 128 -2.96 -1.66 -23.28
C GLN A 128 -4.48 -1.46 -23.15
N ASP A 129 -5.18 -1.17 -24.24
CA ASP A 129 -6.62 -0.97 -24.24
C ASP A 129 -7.37 -2.26 -23.96
N TYR A 130 -6.92 -3.39 -24.51
CA TYR A 130 -7.48 -4.70 -24.25
C TYR A 130 -7.45 -5.03 -22.75
N PHE A 131 -6.28 -4.96 -22.12
CA PHE A 131 -6.16 -5.27 -20.70
C PHE A 131 -6.90 -4.25 -19.84
N ARG A 132 -6.88 -2.96 -20.17
CA ARG A 132 -7.60 -1.93 -19.44
C ARG A 132 -9.11 -2.16 -19.42
N THR A 133 -9.69 -2.47 -20.57
CA THR A 133 -11.12 -2.77 -20.69
C THR A 133 -11.48 -4.01 -19.89
N ARG A 134 -10.74 -5.09 -20.07
CA ARG A 134 -10.99 -6.37 -19.42
C ARG A 134 -10.83 -6.31 -17.88
N ILE A 135 -9.83 -5.57 -17.38
CA ILE A 135 -9.65 -5.32 -15.95
C ILE A 135 -10.85 -4.55 -15.39
N ASN A 136 -11.33 -3.52 -16.09
CA ASN A 136 -12.49 -2.75 -15.65
C ASN A 136 -13.75 -3.60 -15.60
N ASP A 137 -14.01 -4.41 -16.61
CA ASP A 137 -15.17 -5.29 -16.67
C ASP A 137 -15.17 -6.31 -15.52
N ILE A 138 -14.03 -6.95 -15.27
CA ILE A 138 -13.89 -7.91 -14.17
C ILE A 138 -14.04 -7.21 -12.83
N ARG A 139 -13.46 -6.01 -12.68
CA ARG A 139 -13.60 -5.21 -11.46
C ARG A 139 -15.04 -4.86 -11.14
N ILE A 140 -15.82 -4.49 -12.15
CA ILE A 140 -17.24 -4.13 -11.99
C ILE A 140 -18.07 -5.38 -11.69
N LYS A 141 -17.86 -6.48 -12.40
CA LYS A 141 -18.66 -7.72 -12.27
C LYS A 141 -18.35 -8.52 -11.02
N HIS A 142 -17.09 -8.66 -10.65
CA HIS A 142 -16.61 -9.60 -9.64
C HIS A 142 -15.90 -8.93 -8.44
N GLY A 143 -15.51 -7.67 -8.58
CA GLY A 143 -14.76 -6.94 -7.57
C GLY A 143 -13.24 -7.24 -7.56
N VAL A 144 -12.49 -6.37 -6.89
CA VAL A 144 -11.00 -6.40 -6.87
C VAL A 144 -10.43 -7.61 -6.13
N GLY A 145 -11.17 -8.24 -5.22
CA GLY A 145 -10.72 -9.40 -4.44
C GLY A 145 -11.08 -10.75 -5.05
N SER A 146 -11.65 -10.77 -6.25
CA SER A 146 -12.11 -12.02 -6.87
C SER A 146 -10.96 -12.85 -7.47
N THR A 147 -11.21 -14.14 -7.65
CA THR A 147 -10.27 -15.05 -8.32
C THR A 147 -10.06 -14.67 -9.78
N GLU A 148 -11.10 -14.16 -10.43
CA GLU A 148 -11.08 -13.67 -11.81
C GLU A 148 -10.19 -12.44 -11.94
N PHE A 149 -10.28 -11.49 -10.99
CA PHE A 149 -9.41 -10.33 -10.96
C PHE A 149 -7.94 -10.74 -10.76
N SER A 150 -7.67 -11.69 -9.88
CA SER A 150 -6.32 -12.20 -9.65
C SER A 150 -5.75 -12.92 -10.89
N LYS A 151 -6.58 -13.59 -11.69
CA LYS A 151 -6.16 -14.24 -12.94
C LYS A 151 -5.74 -13.23 -14.00
N ILE A 152 -6.53 -12.17 -14.21
CA ILE A 152 -6.19 -11.17 -15.21
C ILE A 152 -4.93 -10.38 -14.83
N ILE A 153 -4.72 -10.09 -13.56
CA ILE A 153 -3.49 -9.44 -13.09
C ILE A 153 -2.26 -10.32 -13.36
N LYS A 154 -2.35 -11.63 -13.12
CA LYS A 154 -1.27 -12.58 -13.46
C LYS A 154 -1.02 -12.69 -14.95
N GLU A 155 -2.06 -12.55 -15.77
CA GLU A 155 -1.95 -12.54 -17.24
C GLU A 155 -1.17 -11.28 -17.67
N VAL A 156 -1.53 -10.10 -17.18
CA VAL A 156 -0.79 -8.85 -17.42
C VAL A 156 0.67 -8.97 -16.96
N GLU A 157 0.88 -9.47 -15.74
CA GLU A 157 2.23 -9.72 -15.20
C GLU A 157 3.05 -10.60 -16.15
N LYS A 158 2.48 -11.70 -16.61
CA LYS A 158 3.16 -12.62 -17.54
C LYS A 158 3.56 -11.95 -18.84
N VAL A 159 2.69 -11.10 -19.41
CA VAL A 159 2.96 -10.39 -20.67
C VAL A 159 4.01 -9.29 -20.48
N THR A 160 3.91 -8.50 -19.41
CA THR A 160 4.80 -7.36 -19.16
C THR A 160 6.18 -7.77 -18.66
N THR A 161 6.29 -8.86 -17.90
CA THR A 161 7.58 -9.31 -17.33
C THR A 161 8.33 -10.30 -18.22
N HIS A 162 7.79 -10.66 -19.39
CA HIS A 162 8.45 -11.62 -20.25
C HIS A 162 9.77 -11.06 -20.81
N SER A 163 10.80 -11.88 -20.79
CA SER A 163 12.18 -11.53 -21.14
C SER A 163 12.40 -11.07 -22.61
N SER A 164 11.36 -11.17 -23.45
CA SER A 164 11.41 -10.68 -24.85
C SER A 164 11.29 -9.16 -24.98
N ARG A 165 10.93 -8.46 -23.90
CA ARG A 165 10.77 -7.00 -23.91
C ARG A 165 12.00 -6.30 -23.34
N GLY A 166 13.13 -6.50 -24.02
CA GLY A 166 14.40 -5.85 -23.66
C GLY A 166 14.44 -4.33 -23.91
N VAL A 167 13.43 -3.79 -24.60
CA VAL A 167 13.36 -2.36 -24.96
C VAL A 167 11.96 -1.84 -24.69
N CYS A 168 11.86 -0.64 -24.13
CA CYS A 168 10.57 0.02 -23.91
C CYS A 168 9.93 0.45 -25.22
N MET A 169 8.68 0.08 -25.47
CA MET A 169 7.93 0.42 -26.67
C MET A 169 7.55 1.89 -26.75
N HIS A 170 7.67 2.65 -25.65
CA HIS A 170 7.26 4.05 -25.60
C HIS A 170 8.42 5.04 -25.74
N CYS A 171 9.58 4.73 -25.16
CA CYS A 171 10.74 5.63 -25.17
C CYS A 171 12.01 5.04 -25.79
N GLY A 172 11.98 3.77 -26.21
CA GLY A 172 13.13 3.10 -26.80
C GLY A 172 14.27 2.73 -25.85
N GLU A 173 14.09 2.94 -24.53
CA GLU A 173 15.10 2.65 -23.52
C GLU A 173 15.25 1.14 -23.29
N ALA A 174 16.48 0.66 -23.21
CA ALA A 174 16.77 -0.72 -22.88
C ALA A 174 16.36 -1.01 -21.42
N GLN A 175 15.72 -2.15 -21.18
CA GLN A 175 15.25 -2.56 -19.87
C GLN A 175 16.17 -3.64 -19.30
N GLY A 176 16.77 -3.34 -18.15
CA GLY A 176 17.61 -4.30 -17.40
C GLY A 176 16.78 -5.37 -16.67
N LYS A 177 17.43 -6.46 -16.32
CA LYS A 177 16.82 -7.52 -15.53
C LYS A 177 16.82 -7.10 -14.05
N ILE A 178 15.63 -6.98 -13.45
CA ILE A 178 15.49 -6.67 -12.03
C ILE A 178 15.57 -7.94 -11.20
N ALA A 179 16.58 -8.01 -10.35
CA ALA A 179 16.80 -9.09 -9.40
C ALA A 179 16.56 -8.61 -7.97
N LEU A 180 15.93 -9.44 -7.15
CA LEU A 180 15.81 -9.21 -5.71
C LEU A 180 17.05 -9.80 -5.03
N ASP A 181 17.80 -8.94 -4.36
CA ASP A 181 18.84 -9.31 -3.40
C ASP A 181 18.21 -9.26 -1.99
N LYS A 182 17.99 -10.44 -1.45
CA LYS A 182 17.27 -10.59 -0.17
C LYS A 182 17.97 -9.83 0.95
N PRO A 183 17.24 -9.19 1.90
CA PRO A 183 15.77 -9.30 2.07
C PRO A 183 14.95 -8.31 1.24
N THR A 184 15.41 -7.10 0.96
CA THR A 184 14.59 -6.02 0.42
C THR A 184 15.28 -5.13 -0.63
N THR A 185 16.45 -5.53 -1.12
CA THR A 185 17.22 -4.73 -2.09
C THR A 185 16.95 -5.19 -3.51
N PHE A 186 16.66 -4.27 -4.42
CA PHE A 186 16.54 -4.57 -5.85
C PHE A 186 17.82 -4.13 -6.58
N LYS A 187 18.29 -4.98 -7.49
CA LYS A 187 19.43 -4.71 -8.36
C LYS A 187 19.02 -4.88 -9.82
N GLU A 188 19.40 -3.94 -10.64
CA GLU A 188 19.33 -4.05 -12.09
C GLU A 188 20.61 -4.71 -12.60
N LYS A 189 20.47 -5.69 -13.52
CA LYS A 189 21.57 -6.46 -14.11
C LYS A 189 21.54 -6.30 -15.62
#